data_f9251f6a4715ad261c708f15ec91c66d
#
_entry.id   f9251f6a4715ad261c708f15ec91c66d
#
_cell.length_a   1.000
_cell.length_b   1.000
_cell.length_c   1.000
_cell.angle_alpha   90.00
_cell.angle_beta   90.00
_cell.angle_gamma   90.00
#
_symmetry.space_group_name_H-M   'P 1'
#
loop_
_entity.id
_entity.type
_entity.pdbx_description
1 polymer ?
#
loop_
_entity_poly.entity_id
_entity_poly.type
_entity_poly.pdbx_seq_one_letter_code
_entity_poly.pdbx_strand_id
1 'polypeptide(L)'
;MTLLVPVFPILYYKGRKLISGIVKLPPRSEFLKIIGDEPNADVLIIGESTAAGVGASSPETTFAARIFNHTERKFTIYNLGKNGLKAEQLTWLFQKSETKLATSFSKTIILIGANDCFKFTPPKKFSKEMATFIQFLIREKGVKDITIPLIPPVQVFPGIPGIMRFFLGWHRRILTKELKKLERTIPELSFENYETDTAVEFYAEDGVHPSDLGYELISKTLACKIR
;
A
#
# COMPACT_ATOMS: atom_id res chain seq x y z
N MET A 1 -23.02 -6.81 -13.20
CA MET A 1 -21.69 -6.98 -13.87
C MET A 1 -21.76 -7.08 -15.39
N THR A 2 -22.88 -7.37 -15.96
CA THR A 2 -23.09 -7.60 -17.44
C THR A 2 -23.03 -6.33 -18.31
N LEU A 3 -23.24 -5.14 -17.73
CA LEU A 3 -23.24 -3.86 -18.46
C LEU A 3 -21.83 -3.31 -18.84
N LEU A 4 -20.77 -3.89 -18.30
CA LEU A 4 -19.39 -3.45 -18.55
C LEU A 4 -18.69 -4.19 -19.70
N VAL A 5 -19.27 -5.31 -20.16
CA VAL A 5 -18.65 -6.19 -21.16
C VAL A 5 -18.34 -5.47 -22.50
N PRO A 6 -19.23 -4.64 -23.07
CA PRO A 6 -18.93 -3.97 -24.34
C PRO A 6 -17.96 -2.78 -24.23
N VAL A 7 -17.83 -2.18 -23.03
CA VAL A 7 -16.97 -1.01 -22.79
C VAL A 7 -15.57 -1.40 -22.33
N PHE A 8 -15.41 -2.61 -21.78
CA PHE A 8 -14.16 -3.13 -21.23
C PHE A 8 -12.99 -3.13 -22.22
N PRO A 9 -13.12 -3.56 -23.48
CA PRO A 9 -12.01 -3.53 -24.44
C PRO A 9 -11.51 -2.11 -24.72
N ILE A 10 -12.42 -1.13 -24.80
CA ILE A 10 -12.09 0.27 -25.07
C ILE A 10 -11.37 0.88 -23.84
N LEU A 11 -11.87 0.60 -22.65
CA LEU A 11 -11.25 1.04 -21.40
C LEU A 11 -9.88 0.38 -21.19
N TYR A 12 -9.75 -0.90 -21.52
CA TYR A 12 -8.49 -1.64 -21.44
C TYR A 12 -7.44 -1.05 -22.42
N TYR A 13 -7.83 -0.81 -23.68
CA TYR A 13 -6.92 -0.23 -24.69
C TYR A 13 -6.50 1.20 -24.32
N LYS A 14 -7.45 2.05 -23.92
CA LYS A 14 -7.15 3.41 -23.45
C LYS A 14 -6.30 3.37 -22.18
N GLY A 15 -6.56 2.48 -21.26
CA GLY A 15 -5.77 2.29 -20.05
C GLY A 15 -4.32 1.89 -20.34
N ARG A 16 -4.10 0.96 -21.28
CA ARG A 16 -2.73 0.56 -21.70
C ARG A 16 -1.96 1.72 -22.35
N LYS A 17 -2.62 2.47 -23.24
CA LYS A 17 -2.00 3.65 -23.90
C LYS A 17 -1.65 4.73 -22.89
N LEU A 18 -2.45 4.88 -21.84
CA LEU A 18 -2.21 5.86 -20.78
C LEU A 18 -1.03 5.46 -19.90
N ILE A 19 -0.99 4.18 -19.45
CA ILE A 19 0.09 3.64 -18.64
C ILE A 19 1.43 3.74 -19.38
N SER A 20 1.43 3.62 -20.72
CA SER A 20 2.67 3.79 -21.53
C SER A 20 3.15 5.24 -21.62
N GLY A 21 2.31 6.23 -21.33
CA GLY A 21 2.64 7.67 -21.32
C GLY A 21 2.95 8.24 -19.92
N ILE A 22 2.76 7.47 -18.84
CA ILE A 22 3.09 7.91 -17.48
C ILE A 22 4.61 7.91 -17.29
N VAL A 23 5.13 9.00 -16.74
CA VAL A 23 6.54 9.09 -16.34
C VAL A 23 6.86 7.94 -15.37
N LYS A 24 7.89 7.17 -15.68
CA LYS A 24 8.30 6.06 -14.82
C LYS A 24 9.23 6.57 -13.74
N LEU A 25 8.71 6.69 -12.54
CA LEU A 25 9.50 7.07 -11.37
C LEU A 25 10.20 5.84 -10.77
N PRO A 26 11.48 5.96 -10.38
CA PRO A 26 12.21 4.87 -9.76
C PRO A 26 11.75 4.62 -8.32
N PRO A 27 11.76 3.39 -7.84
CA PRO A 27 11.59 3.09 -6.42
C PRO A 27 12.82 3.55 -5.63
N ARG A 28 12.62 4.03 -4.39
CA ARG A 28 13.69 4.50 -3.49
C ARG A 28 13.89 3.60 -2.27
N SER A 29 12.95 2.66 -2.01
CA SER A 29 12.96 1.80 -0.82
C SER A 29 12.35 0.42 -1.05
N GLU A 30 12.71 -0.29 -2.13
CA GLU A 30 12.20 -1.66 -2.36
C GLU A 30 12.56 -2.60 -1.21
N PHE A 31 13.79 -2.48 -0.69
CA PHE A 31 14.20 -3.07 0.58
C PHE A 31 14.96 -2.01 1.38
N LEU A 32 14.49 -1.75 2.61
CA LEU A 32 15.15 -0.82 3.52
C LEU A 32 15.06 -1.38 4.95
N LYS A 33 16.21 -1.40 5.65
CA LYS A 33 16.27 -1.67 7.08
C LYS A 33 16.83 -0.42 7.77
N ILE A 34 16.08 0.11 8.74
CA ILE A 34 16.50 1.24 9.56
C ILE A 34 16.47 0.77 11.02
N ILE A 35 17.60 0.86 11.69
CA ILE A 35 17.75 0.37 13.07
C ILE A 35 17.22 1.44 14.03
N GLY A 36 16.28 1.02 14.88
CA GLY A 36 15.72 1.85 15.95
C GLY A 36 16.43 1.70 17.27
N ASP A 37 16.06 2.55 18.21
CA ASP A 37 16.73 2.65 19.54
C ASP A 37 16.20 1.62 20.54
N GLU A 38 14.98 1.10 20.37
CA GLU A 38 14.38 0.11 21.27
C GLU A 38 14.65 -1.33 20.81
N PRO A 39 15.19 -2.20 21.67
CA PRO A 39 15.41 -3.60 21.32
C PRO A 39 14.09 -4.35 21.16
N ASN A 40 14.02 -5.26 20.19
CA ASN A 40 12.85 -6.11 19.89
C ASN A 40 11.56 -5.36 19.48
N ALA A 41 11.68 -4.09 19.13
CA ALA A 41 10.56 -3.29 18.61
C ALA A 41 10.61 -3.24 17.07
N ASP A 42 10.48 -4.40 16.44
CA ASP A 42 10.57 -4.53 14.98
C ASP A 42 9.21 -4.28 14.31
N VAL A 43 9.19 -3.41 13.32
CA VAL A 43 8.01 -3.08 12.50
C VAL A 43 8.27 -3.50 11.06
N LEU A 44 7.35 -4.27 10.50
CA LEU A 44 7.34 -4.61 9.08
C LEU A 44 6.45 -3.62 8.33
N ILE A 45 6.98 -3.00 7.28
CA ILE A 45 6.21 -2.29 6.25
C ILE A 45 6.31 -3.13 4.98
N ILE A 46 5.17 -3.55 4.43
CA ILE A 46 5.16 -4.34 3.20
C ILE A 46 4.08 -3.84 2.26
N GLY A 47 4.37 -3.81 0.96
CA GLY A 47 3.34 -3.40 0.02
C GLY A 47 3.80 -3.07 -1.39
N GLU A 48 2.96 -2.29 -2.06
CA GLU A 48 3.12 -1.90 -3.45
C GLU A 48 4.05 -0.68 -3.64
N SER A 49 3.85 0.10 -4.65
CA SER A 49 4.71 1.24 -5.02
C SER A 49 4.91 2.27 -3.90
N THR A 50 3.91 2.48 -3.04
CA THR A 50 4.04 3.38 -1.88
C THR A 50 5.07 2.85 -0.88
N ALA A 51 5.07 1.54 -0.61
CA ALA A 51 6.13 0.91 0.20
C ALA A 51 7.48 0.95 -0.52
N ALA A 52 7.49 0.77 -1.85
CA ALA A 52 8.72 0.87 -2.65
C ALA A 52 9.29 2.29 -2.75
N GLY A 53 8.58 3.31 -2.25
CA GLY A 53 9.03 4.70 -2.27
C GLY A 53 9.01 5.33 -3.66
N VAL A 54 8.07 4.92 -4.53
CA VAL A 54 7.91 5.50 -5.86
C VAL A 54 7.32 6.90 -5.72
N GLY A 55 7.95 7.91 -6.31
CA GLY A 55 7.58 9.33 -6.19
C GLY A 55 8.35 10.11 -5.12
N ALA A 56 9.02 9.42 -4.20
CA ALA A 56 9.94 10.07 -3.26
C ALA A 56 11.19 10.57 -4.00
N SER A 57 11.70 11.74 -3.62
CA SER A 57 12.91 12.32 -4.21
C SER A 57 14.18 11.56 -3.76
N SER A 58 14.18 11.02 -2.53
CA SER A 58 15.30 10.30 -1.94
C SER A 58 14.83 9.17 -1.02
N PRO A 59 15.70 8.24 -0.59
CA PRO A 59 15.37 7.21 0.41
C PRO A 59 14.84 7.78 1.73
N GLU A 60 15.33 8.94 2.15
CA GLU A 60 14.99 9.61 3.42
C GLU A 60 13.58 10.20 3.41
N THR A 61 13.03 10.46 2.23
CA THR A 61 11.68 11.01 2.07
C THR A 61 10.60 9.95 1.81
N THR A 62 10.97 8.67 1.83
CA THR A 62 10.05 7.55 1.66
C THR A 62 9.14 7.35 2.88
N PHE A 63 8.05 6.63 2.69
CA PHE A 63 7.12 6.27 3.77
C PHE A 63 7.84 5.64 4.97
N ALA A 64 8.71 4.65 4.72
CA ALA A 64 9.41 3.93 5.80
C ALA A 64 10.34 4.84 6.61
N ALA A 65 11.13 5.70 5.94
CA ALA A 65 12.02 6.63 6.63
C ALA A 65 11.25 7.68 7.45
N ARG A 66 10.10 8.14 6.94
CA ARG A 66 9.24 9.09 7.67
C ARG A 66 8.53 8.46 8.85
N ILE A 67 8.03 7.22 8.72
CA ILE A 67 7.50 6.46 9.87
C ILE A 67 8.57 6.35 10.95
N PHE A 68 9.80 5.99 10.60
CA PHE A 68 10.91 5.94 11.54
C PHE A 68 11.12 7.26 12.30
N ASN A 69 11.13 8.39 11.59
CA ASN A 69 11.30 9.70 12.20
C ASN A 69 10.10 10.13 13.07
N HIS A 70 8.87 9.90 12.59
CA HIS A 70 7.64 10.26 13.32
C HIS A 70 7.38 9.39 14.56
N THR A 71 7.99 8.21 14.63
CA THR A 71 7.96 7.34 15.82
C THR A 71 9.18 7.55 16.72
N GLU A 72 9.85 8.72 16.61
CA GLU A 72 10.98 9.11 17.45
C GLU A 72 12.14 8.11 17.42
N ARG A 73 12.32 7.42 16.29
CA ARG A 73 13.35 6.38 16.03
C ARG A 73 13.27 5.16 16.94
N LYS A 74 12.17 4.93 17.62
CA LYS A 74 12.01 3.80 18.55
C LYS A 74 12.14 2.45 17.87
N PHE A 75 11.43 2.27 16.74
CA PHE A 75 11.28 0.98 16.09
C PHE A 75 12.37 0.71 15.06
N THR A 76 12.85 -0.52 15.01
CA THR A 76 13.59 -0.99 13.82
C THR A 76 12.59 -1.26 12.70
N ILE A 77 12.75 -0.56 11.58
CA ILE A 77 11.86 -0.67 10.42
C ILE A 77 12.46 -1.63 9.40
N TYR A 78 11.68 -2.65 9.02
CA TYR A 78 11.93 -3.49 7.87
C TYR A 78 10.91 -3.15 6.80
N ASN A 79 11.35 -2.62 5.67
CA ASN A 79 10.48 -2.25 4.56
C ASN A 79 10.69 -3.17 3.37
N LEU A 80 9.58 -3.70 2.85
CA LEU A 80 9.51 -4.50 1.63
C LEU A 80 8.52 -3.87 0.66
N GLY A 81 9.01 -3.16 -0.32
CA GLY A 81 8.19 -2.56 -1.37
C GLY A 81 8.43 -3.19 -2.72
N LYS A 82 7.37 -3.33 -3.52
CA LYS A 82 7.50 -3.74 -4.92
C LYS A 82 6.50 -2.99 -5.79
N ASN A 83 7.01 -2.20 -6.73
CA ASN A 83 6.16 -1.50 -7.67
C ASN A 83 5.29 -2.49 -8.47
N GLY A 84 3.99 -2.20 -8.59
CA GLY A 84 3.03 -3.05 -9.31
C GLY A 84 2.54 -4.27 -8.52
N LEU A 85 2.92 -4.44 -7.23
CA LEU A 85 2.49 -5.55 -6.38
C LEU A 85 0.96 -5.58 -6.22
N LYS A 86 0.39 -6.80 -6.20
CA LYS A 86 -1.00 -7.08 -5.84
C LYS A 86 -1.08 -7.93 -4.58
N ALA A 87 -2.25 -7.97 -3.96
CA ALA A 87 -2.49 -8.75 -2.75
C ALA A 87 -2.02 -10.22 -2.86
N GLU A 88 -2.25 -10.87 -4.00
CA GLU A 88 -1.82 -12.26 -4.27
C GLU A 88 -0.31 -12.49 -4.22
N GLN A 89 0.49 -11.44 -4.23
CA GLN A 89 1.95 -11.50 -4.27
C GLN A 89 2.61 -11.16 -2.92
N LEU A 90 1.85 -10.77 -1.89
CA LEU A 90 2.39 -10.38 -0.60
C LEU A 90 3.18 -11.51 0.07
N THR A 91 2.60 -12.71 0.15
CA THR A 91 3.28 -13.89 0.73
C THR A 91 4.57 -14.22 -0.01
N TRP A 92 4.54 -14.19 -1.33
CA TRP A 92 5.74 -14.41 -2.15
C TRP A 92 6.82 -13.36 -1.89
N LEU A 93 6.46 -12.07 -1.82
CA LEU A 93 7.41 -10.99 -1.53
C LEU A 93 8.08 -11.16 -0.17
N PHE A 94 7.29 -11.51 0.85
CA PHE A 94 7.79 -11.80 2.20
C PHE A 94 8.77 -12.97 2.18
N GLN A 95 8.37 -14.12 1.66
CA GLN A 95 9.18 -15.35 1.64
C GLN A 95 10.50 -15.17 0.87
N LYS A 96 10.46 -14.47 -0.26
CA LYS A 96 11.67 -14.14 -1.04
C LYS A 96 12.68 -13.32 -0.26
N SER A 97 12.22 -12.53 0.72
CA SER A 97 13.04 -11.61 1.50
C SER A 97 13.31 -12.09 2.93
N GLU A 98 12.81 -13.25 3.31
CA GLU A 98 12.76 -13.74 4.69
C GLU A 98 14.12 -13.78 5.38
N THR A 99 15.19 -14.14 4.66
CA THR A 99 16.56 -14.17 5.20
C THR A 99 17.11 -12.81 5.63
N LYS A 100 16.46 -11.73 5.20
CA LYS A 100 16.85 -10.33 5.51
C LYS A 100 15.97 -9.71 6.59
N LEU A 101 14.96 -10.44 7.06
CA LEU A 101 13.94 -9.97 7.99
C LEU A 101 14.21 -10.44 9.41
N ALA A 102 13.56 -9.80 10.37
CA ALA A 102 13.45 -10.31 11.73
C ALA A 102 12.62 -11.60 11.75
N THR A 103 12.81 -12.41 12.78
CA THR A 103 12.03 -13.66 12.99
C THR A 103 10.59 -13.39 13.39
N SER A 104 10.34 -12.26 14.06
CA SER A 104 9.03 -11.80 14.51
C SER A 104 8.91 -10.28 14.38
N PHE A 105 7.68 -9.77 14.39
CA PHE A 105 7.40 -8.34 14.33
C PHE A 105 6.37 -7.95 15.37
N SER A 106 6.60 -6.83 16.05
CA SER A 106 5.63 -6.27 17.00
C SER A 106 4.41 -5.72 16.26
N LYS A 107 4.66 -5.09 15.10
CA LYS A 107 3.64 -4.45 14.26
C LYS A 107 3.92 -4.69 12.78
N THR A 108 2.85 -4.64 11.97
CA THR A 108 2.97 -4.69 10.51
C THR A 108 2.05 -3.67 9.85
N ILE A 109 2.57 -2.94 8.87
CA ILE A 109 1.80 -2.04 8.01
C ILE A 109 1.76 -2.61 6.60
N ILE A 110 0.57 -2.81 6.05
CA ILE A 110 0.39 -3.37 4.70
C ILE A 110 -0.16 -2.29 3.75
N LEU A 111 0.68 -1.79 2.85
CA LEU A 111 0.34 -0.75 1.87
C LEU A 111 -0.06 -1.40 0.54
N ILE A 112 -1.36 -1.65 0.31
CA ILE A 112 -1.84 -2.46 -0.80
C ILE A 112 -3.21 -2.04 -1.31
N GLY A 113 -3.51 -2.32 -2.57
CA GLY A 113 -4.84 -2.25 -3.13
C GLY A 113 -5.01 -1.33 -4.34
N ALA A 114 -4.11 -0.36 -4.60
CA ALA A 114 -4.22 0.47 -5.80
C ALA A 114 -4.01 -0.37 -7.07
N ASN A 115 -3.00 -1.25 -7.10
CA ASN A 115 -2.80 -2.16 -8.23
C ASN A 115 -3.94 -3.17 -8.38
N ASP A 116 -4.54 -3.63 -7.29
CA ASP A 116 -5.74 -4.47 -7.35
C ASP A 116 -6.93 -3.70 -7.94
N CYS A 117 -7.05 -2.40 -7.64
CA CYS A 117 -8.04 -1.53 -8.30
C CYS A 117 -7.76 -1.39 -9.80
N PHE A 118 -6.53 -1.07 -10.21
CA PHE A 118 -6.15 -0.90 -11.61
C PHE A 118 -6.32 -2.17 -12.45
N LYS A 119 -6.11 -3.33 -11.83
CA LYS A 119 -6.24 -4.64 -12.48
C LYS A 119 -7.63 -5.25 -12.33
N PHE A 120 -8.57 -4.57 -11.68
CA PHE A 120 -9.91 -5.08 -11.39
C PHE A 120 -9.88 -6.47 -10.76
N THR A 121 -8.97 -6.68 -9.79
CA THR A 121 -8.88 -7.96 -9.06
C THR A 121 -10.25 -8.33 -8.49
N PRO A 122 -10.78 -9.55 -8.73
CA PRO A 122 -12.07 -9.95 -8.21
C PRO A 122 -12.12 -9.80 -6.69
N PRO A 123 -13.17 -9.18 -6.11
CA PRO A 123 -13.23 -8.85 -4.68
C PRO A 123 -13.05 -10.06 -3.76
N LYS A 124 -13.65 -11.19 -4.10
CA LYS A 124 -13.48 -12.45 -3.34
C LYS A 124 -12.05 -12.97 -3.38
N LYS A 125 -11.36 -12.83 -4.52
CA LYS A 125 -9.94 -13.20 -4.65
C LYS A 125 -9.09 -12.27 -3.79
N PHE A 126 -9.28 -10.95 -3.90
CA PHE A 126 -8.57 -9.95 -3.09
C PHE A 126 -8.72 -10.25 -1.59
N SER A 127 -9.95 -10.44 -1.12
CA SER A 127 -10.26 -10.75 0.28
C SER A 127 -9.58 -12.04 0.75
N LYS A 128 -9.61 -13.09 -0.07
CA LYS A 128 -8.96 -14.38 0.23
C LYS A 128 -7.44 -14.22 0.37
N GLU A 129 -6.80 -13.57 -0.60
CA GLU A 129 -5.33 -13.38 -0.57
C GLU A 129 -4.89 -12.52 0.62
N MET A 130 -5.64 -11.44 0.92
CA MET A 130 -5.40 -10.64 2.11
C MET A 130 -5.55 -11.45 3.40
N ALA A 131 -6.63 -12.21 3.54
CA ALA A 131 -6.85 -13.06 4.71
C ALA A 131 -5.73 -14.11 4.86
N THR A 132 -5.31 -14.74 3.76
CA THR A 132 -4.21 -15.72 3.77
C THR A 132 -2.91 -15.09 4.26
N PHE A 133 -2.54 -13.91 3.75
CA PHE A 133 -1.31 -13.24 4.17
C PHE A 133 -1.37 -12.74 5.62
N ILE A 134 -2.50 -12.17 6.05
CA ILE A 134 -2.71 -11.73 7.44
C ILE A 134 -2.61 -12.92 8.41
N GLN A 135 -3.26 -14.05 8.11
CA GLN A 135 -3.18 -15.27 8.93
C GLN A 135 -1.75 -15.84 8.97
N PHE A 136 -1.01 -15.78 7.87
CA PHE A 136 0.41 -16.12 7.85
C PHE A 136 1.22 -15.25 8.82
N LEU A 137 1.04 -13.93 8.80
CA LEU A 137 1.73 -13.02 9.71
C LEU A 137 1.40 -13.32 11.18
N ILE A 138 0.14 -13.57 11.50
CA ILE A 138 -0.30 -13.88 12.87
C ILE A 138 0.28 -15.22 13.35
N ARG A 139 0.13 -16.29 12.56
CA ARG A 139 0.46 -17.65 12.99
C ARG A 139 1.95 -17.96 12.92
N GLU A 140 2.61 -17.54 11.83
CA GLU A 140 4.00 -17.91 11.56
C GLU A 140 5.00 -16.86 12.05
N LYS A 141 4.57 -15.59 12.17
CA LYS A 141 5.44 -14.46 12.56
C LYS A 141 5.04 -13.81 13.88
N GLY A 142 3.98 -14.29 14.53
CA GLY A 142 3.55 -13.84 15.85
C GLY A 142 3.07 -12.39 15.90
N VAL A 143 2.71 -11.80 14.75
CA VAL A 143 2.26 -10.40 14.65
C VAL A 143 0.92 -10.25 15.36
N LYS A 144 0.83 -9.28 16.27
CA LYS A 144 -0.39 -9.00 17.06
C LYS A 144 -1.07 -7.67 16.68
N ASP A 145 -0.42 -6.87 15.86
CA ASP A 145 -0.92 -5.55 15.45
C ASP A 145 -0.62 -5.37 13.95
N ILE A 146 -1.67 -5.43 13.14
CA ILE A 146 -1.59 -5.28 11.68
C ILE A 146 -2.45 -4.11 11.27
N THR A 147 -1.83 -3.10 10.68
CA THR A 147 -2.51 -1.93 10.15
C THR A 147 -2.54 -1.97 8.63
N ILE A 148 -3.74 -1.89 8.05
CA ILE A 148 -3.91 -1.64 6.62
C ILE A 148 -4.45 -0.22 6.47
N PRO A 149 -3.66 0.71 5.91
CA PRO A 149 -4.16 2.04 5.60
C PRO A 149 -5.20 2.00 4.48
N LEU A 150 -5.87 3.13 4.33
CA LEU A 150 -6.77 3.38 3.23
C LEU A 150 -6.16 2.97 1.88
N ILE A 151 -6.91 2.18 1.09
CA ILE A 151 -6.55 1.98 -0.32
C ILE A 151 -6.49 3.36 -0.99
N PRO A 152 -5.39 3.72 -1.66
CA PRO A 152 -5.24 5.04 -2.26
C PRO A 152 -6.46 5.48 -3.06
N PRO A 153 -6.86 6.76 -3.03
CA PRO A 153 -8.07 7.24 -3.68
C PRO A 153 -7.90 7.39 -5.19
N VAL A 154 -7.73 6.26 -5.88
CA VAL A 154 -7.44 6.16 -7.33
C VAL A 154 -8.39 6.96 -8.23
N GLN A 155 -9.59 7.29 -7.74
CA GLN A 155 -10.57 8.11 -8.46
C GLN A 155 -10.22 9.60 -8.53
N VAL A 156 -9.26 10.07 -7.73
CA VAL A 156 -8.83 11.48 -7.73
C VAL A 156 -7.42 11.68 -8.28
N PHE A 157 -6.74 10.61 -8.67
CA PHE A 157 -5.39 10.71 -9.22
C PHE A 157 -5.35 11.61 -10.46
N PRO A 158 -4.55 12.70 -10.47
CA PRO A 158 -4.46 13.60 -11.60
C PRO A 158 -4.05 12.91 -12.91
N GLY A 159 -3.15 11.92 -12.83
CA GLY A 159 -2.67 11.15 -13.98
C GLY A 159 -3.68 10.19 -14.60
N ILE A 160 -4.91 10.07 -14.05
CA ILE A 160 -5.93 9.11 -14.54
C ILE A 160 -7.09 9.85 -15.22
N PRO A 161 -7.53 9.45 -16.44
CA PRO A 161 -8.68 10.07 -17.11
C PRO A 161 -9.99 9.90 -16.37
N GLY A 162 -10.87 10.93 -16.47
CA GLY A 162 -12.10 11.02 -15.70
C GLY A 162 -13.01 9.80 -15.78
N ILE A 163 -13.23 9.23 -16.98
CA ILE A 163 -14.07 8.03 -17.11
C ILE A 163 -13.49 6.82 -16.39
N MET A 164 -12.16 6.64 -16.41
CA MET A 164 -11.50 5.55 -15.67
C MET A 164 -11.60 5.77 -14.16
N ARG A 165 -11.49 7.03 -13.69
CA ARG A 165 -11.62 7.38 -12.28
C ARG A 165 -12.94 6.87 -11.68
N PHE A 166 -14.05 6.99 -12.42
CA PHE A 166 -15.36 6.50 -11.97
C PHE A 166 -15.33 4.98 -11.69
N PHE A 167 -14.87 4.18 -12.65
CA PHE A 167 -14.82 2.72 -12.51
C PHE A 167 -13.82 2.25 -11.44
N LEU A 168 -12.66 2.88 -11.40
CA LEU A 168 -11.64 2.58 -10.39
C LEU A 168 -12.13 2.94 -8.98
N GLY A 169 -12.78 4.10 -8.82
CA GLY A 169 -13.36 4.51 -7.55
C GLY A 169 -14.48 3.59 -7.07
N TRP A 170 -15.32 3.11 -8.00
CA TRP A 170 -16.35 2.13 -7.68
C TRP A 170 -15.72 0.80 -7.24
N HIS A 171 -14.72 0.31 -7.98
CA HIS A 171 -14.02 -0.92 -7.62
C HIS A 171 -13.27 -0.79 -6.29
N ARG A 172 -12.58 0.33 -6.06
CA ARG A 172 -11.94 0.65 -4.78
C ARG A 172 -12.91 0.54 -3.61
N ARG A 173 -14.13 1.09 -3.75
CA ARG A 173 -15.17 1.00 -2.70
C ARG A 173 -15.54 -0.46 -2.40
N ILE A 174 -15.55 -1.33 -3.41
CA ILE A 174 -15.84 -2.75 -3.21
C ILE A 174 -14.68 -3.43 -2.46
N LEU A 175 -13.43 -3.19 -2.87
CA LEU A 175 -12.25 -3.75 -2.18
C LEU A 175 -12.16 -3.23 -0.73
N THR A 176 -12.45 -1.95 -0.49
CA THR A 176 -12.53 -1.37 0.85
C THR A 176 -13.57 -2.08 1.73
N LYS A 177 -14.74 -2.43 1.17
CA LYS A 177 -15.75 -3.21 1.91
C LYS A 177 -15.22 -4.60 2.29
N GLU A 178 -14.43 -5.23 1.44
CA GLU A 178 -13.83 -6.53 1.77
C GLU A 178 -12.80 -6.40 2.91
N LEU A 179 -11.95 -5.37 2.93
CA LEU A 179 -11.04 -5.11 4.06
C LEU A 179 -11.79 -4.87 5.37
N LYS A 180 -12.86 -4.07 5.34
CA LYS A 180 -13.72 -3.85 6.53
C LYS A 180 -14.41 -5.12 7.03
N LYS A 181 -14.69 -6.09 6.17
CA LYS A 181 -15.19 -7.40 6.61
C LYS A 181 -14.10 -8.20 7.31
N LEU A 182 -12.88 -8.21 6.79
CA LEU A 182 -11.75 -8.87 7.42
C LEU A 182 -11.44 -8.28 8.80
N GLU A 183 -11.41 -6.96 8.92
CA GLU A 183 -11.23 -6.25 10.20
C GLU A 183 -12.22 -6.70 11.27
N ARG A 184 -13.49 -6.93 10.91
CA ARG A 184 -14.51 -7.39 11.85
C ARG A 184 -14.31 -8.83 12.35
N THR A 185 -13.53 -9.61 11.64
CA THR A 185 -13.34 -11.05 11.91
C THR A 185 -11.94 -11.39 12.39
N ILE A 186 -10.99 -10.47 12.30
CA ILE A 186 -9.58 -10.65 12.67
C ILE A 186 -9.22 -9.58 13.71
N PRO A 187 -9.13 -9.94 14.99
CA PRO A 187 -8.89 -8.97 16.07
C PRO A 187 -7.57 -8.20 15.96
N GLU A 188 -6.55 -8.81 15.36
CA GLU A 188 -5.23 -8.22 15.17
C GLU A 188 -5.17 -7.20 14.02
N LEU A 189 -6.26 -7.09 13.24
CA LEU A 189 -6.32 -6.23 12.06
C LEU A 189 -7.06 -4.92 12.34
N SER A 190 -6.41 -3.80 12.03
CA SER A 190 -7.02 -2.47 11.95
C SER A 190 -7.01 -1.96 10.51
N PHE A 191 -8.15 -1.51 10.02
CA PHE A 191 -8.27 -0.82 8.74
C PHE A 191 -8.45 0.68 8.96
N GLU A 192 -7.41 1.44 8.67
CA GLU A 192 -7.39 2.88 8.92
C GLU A 192 -7.95 3.67 7.73
N ASN A 193 -9.14 4.24 7.93
CA ASN A 193 -9.79 5.10 6.95
C ASN A 193 -9.63 6.56 7.40
N TYR A 194 -8.68 7.28 6.81
CA TYR A 194 -8.42 8.69 7.07
C TYR A 194 -8.74 9.53 5.83
N GLU A 195 -8.97 10.83 6.03
CA GLU A 195 -9.12 11.76 4.93
C GLU A 195 -7.76 11.94 4.23
N THR A 196 -7.78 11.86 2.91
CA THR A 196 -6.58 12.03 2.08
C THR A 196 -6.64 13.41 1.45
N ASP A 197 -5.57 14.17 1.60
CA ASP A 197 -5.39 15.38 0.81
C ASP A 197 -5.39 15.02 -0.69
N THR A 198 -6.12 15.81 -1.47
CA THR A 198 -6.24 15.64 -2.93
C THR A 198 -5.63 16.80 -3.69
N ALA A 199 -4.93 17.71 -2.99
CA ALA A 199 -4.19 18.79 -3.63
C ALA A 199 -3.15 18.23 -4.61
N VAL A 200 -2.86 18.98 -5.67
CA VAL A 200 -1.94 18.52 -6.72
C VAL A 200 -0.54 18.26 -6.19
N GLU A 201 -0.10 19.05 -5.21
CA GLU A 201 1.21 18.96 -4.55
C GLU A 201 1.41 17.65 -3.76
N PHE A 202 0.31 16.99 -3.41
CA PHE A 202 0.34 15.67 -2.78
C PHE A 202 0.92 14.60 -3.70
N TYR A 203 0.80 14.78 -5.02
CA TYR A 203 1.24 13.82 -6.02
C TYR A 203 2.59 14.20 -6.62
N ALA A 204 3.38 13.18 -6.95
CA ALA A 204 4.58 13.31 -7.75
C ALA A 204 4.23 13.67 -9.21
N GLU A 205 5.23 13.93 -10.04
CA GLU A 205 5.06 14.38 -11.43
C GLU A 205 4.24 13.43 -12.31
N ASP A 206 4.13 12.16 -11.94
CA ASP A 206 3.30 11.17 -12.66
C ASP A 206 1.80 11.30 -12.34
N GLY A 207 1.42 12.13 -11.36
CA GLY A 207 0.05 12.34 -10.91
C GLY A 207 -0.64 11.10 -10.33
N VAL A 208 0.13 10.11 -9.85
CA VAL A 208 -0.35 8.84 -9.29
C VAL A 208 0.26 8.57 -7.92
N HIS A 209 1.59 8.65 -7.83
CA HIS A 209 2.31 8.35 -6.60
C HIS A 209 2.41 9.57 -5.69
N PRO A 210 2.55 9.38 -4.38
CA PRO A 210 2.78 10.48 -3.46
C PRO A 210 4.08 11.22 -3.77
N SER A 211 4.07 12.54 -3.68
CA SER A 211 5.28 13.38 -3.62
C SER A 211 5.92 13.27 -2.23
N ASP A 212 7.03 13.99 -2.00
CA ASP A 212 7.62 14.08 -0.65
C ASP A 212 6.63 14.65 0.37
N LEU A 213 5.80 15.64 -0.03
CA LEU A 213 4.72 16.15 0.82
C LEU A 213 3.65 15.08 1.06
N GLY A 214 3.26 14.33 0.02
CA GLY A 214 2.30 13.24 0.14
C GLY A 214 2.78 12.16 1.11
N TYR A 215 4.04 11.76 1.02
CA TYR A 215 4.66 10.82 1.96
C TYR A 215 4.69 11.37 3.40
N GLU A 216 4.98 12.65 3.57
CA GLU A 216 4.96 13.32 4.89
C GLU A 216 3.58 13.23 5.53
N LEU A 217 2.54 13.59 4.80
CA LEU A 217 1.17 13.62 5.32
C LEU A 217 0.67 12.22 5.67
N ILE A 218 0.89 11.23 4.79
CA ILE A 218 0.46 9.83 5.05
C ILE A 218 1.19 9.26 6.25
N SER A 219 2.50 9.41 6.31
CA SER A 219 3.31 8.82 7.39
C SER A 219 3.02 9.47 8.74
N LYS A 220 2.84 10.80 8.80
CA LYS A 220 2.46 11.51 10.01
C LYS A 220 1.13 11.02 10.57
N THR A 221 0.14 10.85 9.70
CA THR A 221 -1.19 10.33 10.09
C THR A 221 -1.10 8.92 10.66
N LEU A 222 -0.31 8.05 10.04
CA LEU A 222 -0.19 6.64 10.45
C LEU A 222 0.74 6.45 11.65
N ALA A 223 1.77 7.27 11.81
CA ALA A 223 2.68 7.17 12.95
C ALA A 223 1.96 7.33 14.30
N CYS A 224 0.90 8.16 14.37
CA CYS A 224 0.08 8.29 15.57
C CYS A 224 -0.61 6.98 16.00
N LYS A 225 -0.77 6.02 15.08
CA LYS A 225 -1.41 4.73 15.31
C LYS A 225 -0.41 3.62 15.67
N ILE A 226 0.88 3.87 15.46
CA ILE A 226 1.96 2.91 15.68
C ILE A 226 2.60 3.07 17.06
N ARG A 227 2.33 4.18 17.73
CA ARG A 227 2.87 4.53 19.06
C ARG A 227 2.43 3.58 20.17
#